data_1d288ce57cdc4709a801cfa4b03504ac
#
_entry.id   1d288ce57cdc4709a801cfa4b03504ac
#
_cell.length_a   1.000
_cell.length_b   1.000
_cell.length_c   1.000
_cell.angle_alpha   90.00
_cell.angle_beta   90.00
_cell.angle_gamma   90.00
#
_symmetry.space_group_name_H-M   'P 1'
#
loop_
_entity.id
_entity.type
_entity.pdbx_description
1 polymer ?
#
loop_
_entity_poly.entity_id
_entity_poly.type
_entity_poly.pdbx_seq_one_letter_code
_entity_poly.pdbx_strand_id
1 'polypeptide(L)'
;MAMFGLADVNSFYASCEALFRPDLRGKPLVVLSNNDGCVIARSAAAKKYVKMGAPRFQIKTQDYPEKIQVFSSNYALYHSMSQRVMTALEEITPRVEQYSIDEMFLDLTGIDGCENFEDFGRRLRTHVLETTGLTVGVGMGPTKTLAKSAQWASKEWKQFRGVLALTPSNPQRTTTLLENQPVEEIWGVGRRIAKRLNLLGIETALNLSRAHPKFIRDNFSVVLERTVRELNGESCIPLEELPPAKQQIFCSRSFGERITTKFSMQQALCQYATRAAEKLRGKRQYCRHVSMFIQTSPHAHNEIYYGNTAGMKLSLPTQDTREIIDVVMKSLDQIWLEGKRYMKAGVILDDFTPNGVSQLNLFDENQPWPNSEKLMKVLDGINQSELGNVWFAGQGINTEWKMKRELLSNAWTTNWNEIPVAKVY
;
A
#
# COMPACT_ATOMS: atom_id res chain seq x y z
N MET A 1 10.67 29.92 -1.37
CA MET A 1 10.34 29.00 -2.48
C MET A 1 9.90 27.68 -1.89
N ALA A 2 8.89 27.01 -2.46
CA ALA A 2 8.49 25.72 -1.95
C ALA A 2 9.63 24.71 -2.06
N MET A 3 9.80 23.87 -1.05
CA MET A 3 10.80 22.83 -1.00
C MET A 3 10.21 21.59 -0.34
N PHE A 4 10.26 20.45 -1.01
CA PHE A 4 9.73 19.18 -0.52
C PHE A 4 10.87 18.22 -0.20
N GLY A 5 10.71 17.49 0.90
CA GLY A 5 11.52 16.32 1.22
C GLY A 5 10.72 15.05 0.99
N LEU A 6 11.39 13.96 0.66
CA LEU A 6 10.85 12.61 0.74
C LEU A 6 11.78 11.76 1.60
N ALA A 7 11.24 11.24 2.69
CA ALA A 7 11.88 10.20 3.50
C ALA A 7 11.29 8.84 3.14
N ASP A 8 12.14 7.85 2.86
CA ASP A 8 11.73 6.50 2.45
C ASP A 8 12.57 5.46 3.19
N VAL A 9 11.92 4.54 3.89
CA VAL A 9 12.60 3.52 4.70
C VAL A 9 13.26 2.46 3.81
N ASN A 10 14.55 2.25 4.03
CA ASN A 10 15.35 1.33 3.23
C ASN A 10 14.89 -0.13 3.41
N SER A 11 14.43 -0.77 2.32
CA SER A 11 14.00 -2.18 2.30
C SER A 11 13.01 -2.50 3.44
N PHE A 12 12.02 -1.67 3.65
CA PHE A 12 11.20 -1.54 4.85
C PHE A 12 10.80 -2.88 5.50
N TYR A 13 10.07 -3.76 4.83
CA TYR A 13 9.62 -5.02 5.44
C TYR A 13 10.78 -5.91 5.86
N ALA A 14 11.82 -6.01 5.03
CA ALA A 14 13.01 -6.79 5.36
C ALA A 14 13.78 -6.19 6.55
N SER A 15 13.82 -4.85 6.65
CA SER A 15 14.44 -4.15 7.77
C SER A 15 13.65 -4.33 9.07
N CYS A 16 12.31 -4.33 9.01
CA CYS A 16 11.48 -4.61 10.18
C CYS A 16 11.72 -6.02 10.73
N GLU A 17 11.84 -7.03 9.86
CA GLU A 17 12.15 -8.41 10.28
C GLU A 17 13.55 -8.54 10.91
N ALA A 18 14.55 -7.88 10.32
CA ALA A 18 15.92 -7.91 10.82
C ALA A 18 16.11 -7.12 12.13
N LEU A 19 15.25 -6.14 12.42
CA LEU A 19 15.36 -5.29 13.60
C LEU A 19 15.28 -6.10 14.90
N PHE A 20 14.35 -7.03 14.98
CA PHE A 20 14.11 -7.90 16.16
C PHE A 20 14.92 -9.21 16.11
N ARG A 21 15.73 -9.39 15.09
CA ARG A 21 16.59 -10.56 14.86
C ARG A 21 18.02 -10.10 14.55
N PRO A 22 18.78 -9.68 15.58
CA PRO A 22 20.16 -9.20 15.42
C PRO A 22 21.08 -10.19 14.69
N ASP A 23 20.79 -11.49 14.85
CA ASP A 23 21.49 -12.60 14.18
C ASP A 23 21.30 -12.59 12.65
N LEU A 24 20.31 -11.86 12.13
CA LEU A 24 20.03 -11.73 10.69
C LEU A 24 20.55 -10.42 10.09
N ARG A 25 21.15 -9.54 10.88
CA ARG A 25 21.74 -8.29 10.36
C ARG A 25 22.81 -8.60 9.32
N GLY A 26 22.71 -7.96 8.15
CA GLY A 26 23.63 -8.15 7.04
C GLY A 26 23.43 -9.43 6.22
N LYS A 27 22.56 -10.35 6.65
CA LYS A 27 22.29 -11.60 5.93
C LYS A 27 21.21 -11.41 4.84
N PRO A 28 21.21 -12.30 3.81
CA PRO A 28 20.18 -12.32 2.81
C PRO A 28 18.81 -12.68 3.43
N LEU A 29 17.86 -11.74 3.36
CA LEU A 29 16.51 -11.88 3.90
C LEU A 29 15.48 -11.41 2.87
N VAL A 30 14.39 -12.15 2.73
CA VAL A 30 13.27 -11.82 1.86
C VAL A 30 11.95 -11.95 2.60
N VAL A 31 10.98 -11.10 2.23
CA VAL A 31 9.60 -11.17 2.71
C VAL A 31 8.69 -11.52 1.53
N LEU A 32 7.79 -12.46 1.77
CA LEU A 32 6.85 -12.96 0.78
C LEU A 32 5.52 -12.20 0.81
N SER A 33 4.85 -12.21 -0.32
CA SER A 33 3.50 -11.67 -0.49
C SER A 33 2.45 -12.54 0.20
N ASN A 34 1.18 -12.14 0.10
CA ASN A 34 0.04 -12.96 0.53
C ASN A 34 0.14 -14.39 -0.01
N ASN A 35 -0.24 -15.37 0.82
CA ASN A 35 -0.13 -16.81 0.54
C ASN A 35 1.30 -17.29 0.28
N ASP A 36 2.30 -16.58 0.79
CA ASP A 36 3.71 -16.87 0.58
C ASP A 36 4.08 -17.04 -0.91
N GLY A 37 3.41 -16.30 -1.80
CA GLY A 37 3.47 -16.53 -3.25
C GLY A 37 4.78 -16.10 -3.88
N CYS A 38 5.18 -14.84 -3.68
CA CYS A 38 6.37 -14.26 -4.32
C CYS A 38 7.04 -13.21 -3.42
N VAL A 39 8.28 -12.88 -3.72
CA VAL A 39 9.09 -11.90 -2.98
C VAL A 39 8.57 -10.49 -3.21
N ILE A 40 8.27 -9.77 -2.13
CA ILE A 40 7.84 -8.37 -2.14
C ILE A 40 8.81 -7.42 -1.42
N ALA A 41 9.74 -7.95 -0.63
CA ALA A 41 10.83 -7.14 -0.07
C ALA A 41 12.10 -7.98 0.08
N ARG A 42 13.25 -7.31 0.01
CA ARG A 42 14.56 -7.95 0.04
C ARG A 42 15.54 -7.09 0.83
N SER A 43 16.34 -7.69 1.73
CA SER A 43 17.50 -7.01 2.31
C SER A 43 18.52 -6.62 1.25
N ALA A 44 19.42 -5.71 1.55
CA ALA A 44 20.50 -5.31 0.64
C ALA A 44 21.36 -6.53 0.20
N ALA A 45 21.63 -7.46 1.13
CA ALA A 45 22.35 -8.69 0.82
C ALA A 45 21.56 -9.60 -0.14
N ALA A 46 20.23 -9.73 0.06
CA ALA A 46 19.38 -10.57 -0.80
C ALA A 46 19.18 -10.00 -2.21
N LYS A 47 19.30 -8.68 -2.41
CA LYS A 47 19.18 -8.05 -3.75
C LYS A 47 20.17 -8.62 -4.77
N LYS A 48 21.33 -9.12 -4.32
CA LYS A 48 22.36 -9.73 -5.17
C LYS A 48 21.91 -11.06 -5.78
N TYR A 49 21.04 -11.79 -5.10
CA TYR A 49 20.70 -13.18 -5.43
C TYR A 49 19.26 -13.35 -5.90
N VAL A 50 18.32 -12.61 -5.32
CA VAL A 50 16.89 -12.81 -5.51
C VAL A 50 16.27 -11.61 -6.24
N LYS A 51 15.52 -11.86 -7.32
CA LYS A 51 14.76 -10.82 -8.03
C LYS A 51 13.45 -10.49 -7.30
N MET A 52 12.99 -9.24 -7.40
CA MET A 52 11.66 -8.86 -6.94
C MET A 52 10.60 -9.65 -7.73
N GLY A 53 9.56 -10.15 -7.05
CA GLY A 53 8.53 -10.99 -7.66
C GLY A 53 8.95 -12.45 -7.87
N ALA A 54 10.16 -12.87 -7.48
CA ALA A 54 10.56 -14.27 -7.55
C ALA A 54 9.59 -15.16 -6.75
N PRO A 55 9.08 -16.26 -7.32
CA PRO A 55 8.16 -17.14 -6.62
C PRO A 55 8.87 -17.93 -5.51
N ARG A 56 8.15 -18.25 -4.41
CA ARG A 56 8.69 -18.96 -3.25
C ARG A 56 9.40 -20.27 -3.62
N PHE A 57 8.86 -21.02 -4.57
CA PHE A 57 9.48 -22.30 -4.97
C PHE A 57 10.90 -22.12 -5.51
N GLN A 58 11.15 -21.03 -6.26
CA GLN A 58 12.50 -20.74 -6.78
C GLN A 58 13.49 -20.53 -5.65
N ILE A 59 13.10 -19.89 -4.55
CA ILE A 59 13.98 -19.68 -3.39
C ILE A 59 14.32 -21.02 -2.71
N LYS A 60 13.41 -21.99 -2.73
CA LYS A 60 13.60 -23.31 -2.13
C LYS A 60 14.44 -24.25 -2.99
N THR A 61 14.39 -24.11 -4.31
CA THR A 61 14.99 -25.06 -5.27
C THR A 61 16.30 -24.60 -5.86
N GLN A 62 16.59 -23.30 -5.79
CA GLN A 62 17.84 -22.75 -6.33
C GLN A 62 18.93 -22.74 -5.25
N ASP A 63 20.14 -23.19 -5.60
CA ASP A 63 21.30 -23.05 -4.73
C ASP A 63 21.80 -21.61 -4.71
N TYR A 64 21.92 -21.07 -3.50
CA TYR A 64 22.45 -19.74 -3.25
C TYR A 64 23.75 -19.85 -2.44
N PRO A 65 24.72 -18.94 -2.65
CA PRO A 65 25.99 -18.93 -1.89
C PRO A 65 25.78 -18.79 -0.38
N GLU A 66 24.68 -18.17 0.03
CA GLU A 66 24.28 -17.99 1.42
C GLU A 66 22.83 -18.40 1.60
N LYS A 67 22.50 -18.93 2.79
CA LYS A 67 21.11 -19.31 3.13
C LYS A 67 20.21 -18.08 3.15
N ILE A 68 19.22 -18.03 2.27
CA ILE A 68 18.20 -16.99 2.24
C ILE A 68 17.22 -17.20 3.40
N GLN A 69 17.07 -16.19 4.25
CA GLN A 69 16.02 -16.17 5.29
C GLN A 69 14.71 -15.70 4.66
N VAL A 70 13.64 -16.43 4.94
CA VAL A 70 12.34 -16.19 4.30
C VAL A 70 11.29 -15.95 5.37
N PHE A 71 10.52 -14.86 5.25
CA PHE A 71 9.41 -14.52 6.14
C PHE A 71 8.12 -14.34 5.35
N SER A 72 7.00 -14.72 5.94
CA SER A 72 5.67 -14.29 5.49
C SER A 72 5.45 -12.83 5.85
N SER A 73 4.59 -12.12 5.13
CA SER A 73 4.24 -10.73 5.44
C SER A 73 3.59 -10.58 6.81
N ASN A 74 4.23 -9.86 7.73
CA ASN A 74 3.72 -9.49 9.04
C ASN A 74 3.21 -8.04 9.04
N TYR A 75 2.03 -7.81 8.44
CA TYR A 75 1.50 -6.45 8.28
C TYR A 75 1.20 -5.75 9.60
N ALA A 76 0.94 -6.48 10.70
CA ALA A 76 0.76 -5.87 12.01
C ALA A 76 2.06 -5.24 12.51
N LEU A 77 3.17 -5.98 12.41
CA LEU A 77 4.50 -5.47 12.72
C LEU A 77 4.86 -4.28 11.84
N TYR A 78 4.67 -4.40 10.52
CA TYR A 78 5.07 -3.33 9.59
C TYR A 78 4.23 -2.07 9.80
N HIS A 79 2.94 -2.20 10.08
CA HIS A 79 2.10 -1.05 10.41
C HIS A 79 2.56 -0.36 11.69
N SER A 80 2.86 -1.11 12.76
CA SER A 80 3.38 -0.57 14.02
C SER A 80 4.71 0.16 13.82
N MET A 81 5.64 -0.43 13.06
CA MET A 81 6.93 0.21 12.76
C MET A 81 6.80 1.43 11.86
N SER A 82 5.89 1.40 10.87
CA SER A 82 5.55 2.55 10.04
C SER A 82 5.08 3.73 10.90
N GLN A 83 4.14 3.52 11.82
CA GLN A 83 3.64 4.58 12.70
C GLN A 83 4.77 5.20 13.53
N ARG A 84 5.70 4.40 14.05
CA ARG A 84 6.87 4.91 14.81
C ARG A 84 7.77 5.78 13.93
N VAL A 85 8.05 5.36 12.69
CA VAL A 85 8.83 6.15 11.75
C VAL A 85 8.12 7.47 11.42
N MET A 86 6.79 7.42 11.14
CA MET A 86 6.01 8.61 10.83
C MET A 86 6.03 9.60 12.01
N THR A 87 5.83 9.13 13.24
CA THR A 87 5.94 9.98 14.45
C THR A 87 7.33 10.61 14.58
N ALA A 88 8.41 9.85 14.39
CA ALA A 88 9.77 10.39 14.44
C ALA A 88 10.02 11.47 13.35
N LEU A 89 9.41 11.34 12.18
CA LEU A 89 9.49 12.36 11.13
C LEU A 89 8.67 13.62 11.47
N GLU A 90 7.49 13.44 12.07
CA GLU A 90 6.61 14.53 12.52
C GLU A 90 7.24 15.38 13.64
N GLU A 91 8.07 14.78 14.51
CA GLU A 91 8.82 15.49 15.55
C GLU A 91 9.79 16.53 14.97
N ILE A 92 10.32 16.29 13.77
CA ILE A 92 11.30 17.19 13.13
C ILE A 92 10.62 18.16 12.15
N THR A 93 9.55 17.70 11.48
CA THR A 93 8.89 18.44 10.41
C THR A 93 7.37 18.43 10.64
N PRO A 94 6.77 19.54 11.09
CA PRO A 94 5.37 19.55 11.53
C PRO A 94 4.36 19.44 10.38
N ARG A 95 4.76 19.75 9.13
CA ARG A 95 3.91 19.62 7.95
C ARG A 95 4.37 18.47 7.08
N VAL A 96 3.59 17.39 7.11
CA VAL A 96 3.93 16.12 6.49
C VAL A 96 2.75 15.51 5.74
N GLU A 97 3.05 14.63 4.79
CA GLU A 97 2.08 13.79 4.10
C GLU A 97 2.55 12.35 4.12
N GLN A 98 1.82 11.49 4.80
CA GLN A 98 2.06 10.05 4.71
C GLN A 98 1.63 9.53 3.34
N TYR A 99 2.60 9.33 2.44
CA TYR A 99 2.35 8.88 1.08
C TYR A 99 2.14 7.35 0.99
N SER A 100 2.93 6.58 1.73
CA SER A 100 2.80 5.13 1.81
C SER A 100 3.06 4.59 3.22
N ILE A 101 3.23 3.29 3.37
CA ILE A 101 3.60 2.66 4.64
C ILE A 101 5.06 2.93 5.02
N ASP A 102 5.90 3.30 4.07
CA ASP A 102 7.36 3.48 4.20
C ASP A 102 7.87 4.81 3.65
N GLU A 103 7.00 5.64 3.07
CA GLU A 103 7.35 6.94 2.48
C GLU A 103 6.53 8.08 3.07
N MET A 104 7.18 9.19 3.40
CA MET A 104 6.58 10.44 3.88
C MET A 104 7.14 11.64 3.13
N PHE A 105 6.26 12.48 2.57
CA PHE A 105 6.64 13.81 2.10
C PHE A 105 6.66 14.80 3.25
N LEU A 106 7.62 15.71 3.20
CA LEU A 106 7.91 16.72 4.21
C LEU A 106 7.88 18.10 3.56
N ASP A 107 7.28 19.09 4.21
CA ASP A 107 7.43 20.49 3.81
C ASP A 107 8.72 21.05 4.43
N LEU A 108 9.67 21.37 3.58
CA LEU A 108 10.96 21.94 3.97
C LEU A 108 11.09 23.42 3.59
N THR A 109 9.96 24.07 3.31
CA THR A 109 9.92 25.48 2.95
C THR A 109 10.46 26.34 4.10
N GLY A 110 11.49 27.13 3.84
CA GLY A 110 12.11 28.03 4.80
C GLY A 110 13.25 27.43 5.64
N ILE A 111 13.55 26.13 5.52
CA ILE A 111 14.67 25.51 6.25
C ILE A 111 16.02 26.08 5.84
N ASP A 112 16.18 26.47 4.59
CA ASP A 112 17.40 27.09 4.03
C ASP A 112 17.84 28.38 4.73
N GLY A 113 16.94 29.05 5.43
CA GLY A 113 17.26 30.17 6.31
C GLY A 113 17.95 29.81 7.62
N CYS A 114 17.89 28.54 8.03
CA CYS A 114 18.39 28.05 9.33
C CYS A 114 19.52 27.03 9.17
N GLU A 115 19.44 26.14 8.19
CA GLU A 115 20.33 24.97 8.05
C GLU A 115 20.45 24.58 6.56
N ASN A 116 21.59 24.00 6.18
CA ASN A 116 21.74 23.40 4.85
C ASN A 116 20.82 22.17 4.69
N PHE A 117 20.15 22.01 3.57
CA PHE A 117 19.23 20.92 3.31
C PHE A 117 19.84 19.53 3.51
N GLU A 118 21.08 19.32 3.09
CA GLU A 118 21.72 18.00 3.26
C GLU A 118 22.10 17.72 4.72
N ASP A 119 22.47 18.75 5.50
CA ASP A 119 22.73 18.62 6.94
C ASP A 119 21.43 18.30 7.68
N PHE A 120 20.34 18.99 7.33
CA PHE A 120 18.99 18.64 7.79
C PHE A 120 18.64 17.19 7.47
N GLY A 121 18.86 16.75 6.25
CA GLY A 121 18.58 15.37 5.82
C GLY A 121 19.43 14.34 6.59
N ARG A 122 20.68 14.64 6.90
CA ARG A 122 21.55 13.79 7.76
C ARG A 122 21.03 13.72 9.18
N ARG A 123 20.65 14.84 9.76
CA ARG A 123 20.06 14.94 11.11
C ARG A 123 18.75 14.15 11.18
N LEU A 124 17.87 14.29 10.20
CA LEU A 124 16.63 13.53 10.11
C LEU A 124 16.89 12.02 10.04
N ARG A 125 17.84 11.56 9.23
CA ARG A 125 18.22 10.14 9.15
C ARG A 125 18.75 9.61 10.50
N THR A 126 19.57 10.38 11.16
CA THR A 126 20.11 10.02 12.49
C THR A 126 18.99 9.88 13.50
N HIS A 127 18.07 10.85 13.55
CA HIS A 127 16.93 10.82 14.45
C HIS A 127 16.02 9.59 14.24
N VAL A 128 15.66 9.29 12.99
CA VAL A 128 14.86 8.10 12.68
C VAL A 128 15.59 6.82 13.07
N LEU A 129 16.90 6.74 12.82
CA LEU A 129 17.70 5.57 13.20
C LEU A 129 17.77 5.37 14.72
N GLU A 130 18.02 6.43 15.48
CA GLU A 130 18.11 6.38 16.95
C GLU A 130 16.76 6.05 17.59
N THR A 131 15.67 6.61 17.06
CA THR A 131 14.32 6.41 17.60
C THR A 131 13.72 5.06 17.24
N THR A 132 13.95 4.56 16.02
CA THR A 132 13.25 3.38 15.48
C THR A 132 14.14 2.20 15.17
N GLY A 133 15.45 2.39 15.09
CA GLY A 133 16.42 1.40 14.60
C GLY A 133 16.37 1.18 13.08
N LEU A 134 15.55 1.93 12.34
CA LEU A 134 15.41 1.82 10.88
C LEU A 134 16.16 2.96 10.17
N THR A 135 16.66 2.68 8.97
CA THR A 135 17.35 3.68 8.15
C THR A 135 16.44 4.20 7.04
N VAL A 136 16.52 5.50 6.74
CA VAL A 136 15.79 6.14 5.65
C VAL A 136 16.73 6.71 4.60
N GLY A 137 16.29 6.76 3.34
CA GLY A 137 16.89 7.60 2.29
C GLY A 137 16.11 8.90 2.19
N VAL A 138 16.78 10.03 2.04
CA VAL A 138 16.16 11.36 1.99
C VAL A 138 16.52 12.04 0.67
N GLY A 139 15.49 12.41 -0.08
CA GLY A 139 15.63 13.23 -1.27
C GLY A 139 14.87 14.53 -1.11
N MET A 140 15.42 15.65 -1.57
CA MET A 140 14.83 16.97 -1.45
C MET A 140 14.84 17.69 -2.78
N GLY A 141 13.77 18.45 -3.07
CA GLY A 141 13.64 19.18 -4.30
C GLY A 141 12.49 20.18 -4.28
N PRO A 142 12.45 21.12 -5.22
CA PRO A 142 11.41 22.16 -5.31
C PRO A 142 10.03 21.61 -5.67
N THR A 143 9.94 20.36 -6.11
CA THR A 143 8.70 19.64 -6.40
C THR A 143 8.74 18.23 -5.84
N LYS A 144 7.57 17.61 -5.65
CA LYS A 144 7.48 16.22 -5.18
C LYS A 144 8.17 15.24 -6.13
N THR A 145 8.06 15.44 -7.44
CA THR A 145 8.73 14.59 -8.45
C THR A 145 10.24 14.70 -8.35
N LEU A 146 10.78 15.93 -8.21
CA LEU A 146 12.22 16.13 -8.03
C LEU A 146 12.72 15.60 -6.69
N ALA A 147 11.93 15.70 -5.60
CA ALA A 147 12.26 15.10 -4.32
C ALA A 147 12.34 13.56 -4.42
N LYS A 148 11.43 12.91 -5.17
CA LYS A 148 11.49 11.47 -5.46
C LYS A 148 12.71 11.10 -6.33
N SER A 149 13.03 11.87 -7.35
CA SER A 149 14.23 11.67 -8.16
C SER A 149 15.51 11.81 -7.34
N ALA A 150 15.57 12.79 -6.44
CA ALA A 150 16.68 12.97 -5.51
C ALA A 150 16.80 11.78 -4.54
N GLN A 151 15.68 11.28 -4.02
CA GLN A 151 15.65 10.12 -3.13
C GLN A 151 16.13 8.84 -3.85
N TRP A 152 15.69 8.61 -5.08
CA TRP A 152 16.18 7.52 -5.92
C TRP A 152 17.72 7.60 -6.08
N ALA A 153 18.23 8.76 -6.51
CA ALA A 153 19.68 8.96 -6.69
C ALA A 153 20.46 8.81 -5.37
N SER A 154 19.88 9.24 -4.24
CA SER A 154 20.52 9.10 -2.92
C SER A 154 20.77 7.65 -2.51
N LYS A 155 19.95 6.71 -3.03
CA LYS A 155 20.07 5.27 -2.79
C LYS A 155 21.00 4.58 -3.81
N GLU A 156 20.90 4.96 -5.09
CA GLU A 156 21.66 4.33 -6.17
C GLU A 156 23.13 4.78 -6.15
N TRP A 157 23.39 6.05 -5.86
CA TRP A 157 24.76 6.61 -5.91
C TRP A 157 25.35 6.75 -4.51
N LYS A 158 26.21 5.83 -4.14
CA LYS A 158 26.83 5.70 -2.81
C LYS A 158 27.48 6.99 -2.29
N GLN A 159 27.95 7.87 -3.18
CA GLN A 159 28.58 9.14 -2.83
C GLN A 159 27.67 10.06 -2.03
N PHE A 160 26.35 9.99 -2.23
CA PHE A 160 25.37 10.80 -1.50
C PHE A 160 25.05 10.25 -0.11
N ARG A 161 25.48 9.04 0.23
CA ARG A 161 25.28 8.45 1.56
C ARG A 161 23.82 8.47 2.03
N GLY A 162 22.88 8.38 1.07
CA GLY A 162 21.44 8.35 1.31
C GLY A 162 20.77 9.69 1.58
N VAL A 163 21.43 10.82 1.25
CA VAL A 163 20.83 12.17 1.29
C VAL A 163 21.22 12.93 0.05
N LEU A 164 20.26 13.55 -0.64
CA LEU A 164 20.51 14.39 -1.78
C LEU A 164 19.49 15.54 -1.83
N ALA A 165 19.97 16.77 -1.98
CA ALA A 165 19.15 17.95 -2.22
C ALA A 165 19.37 18.50 -3.62
N LEU A 166 18.26 18.73 -4.33
CA LEU A 166 18.19 19.46 -5.58
C LEU A 166 17.69 20.87 -5.29
N THR A 167 18.55 21.87 -5.39
CA THR A 167 18.20 23.25 -5.07
C THR A 167 18.24 24.11 -6.33
N PRO A 168 17.40 25.15 -6.43
CA PRO A 168 17.44 26.09 -7.54
C PRO A 168 18.78 26.82 -7.68
N SER A 169 19.55 26.92 -6.60
CA SER A 169 20.90 27.50 -6.60
C SER A 169 21.94 26.63 -7.33
N ASN A 170 21.64 25.35 -7.54
CA ASN A 170 22.53 24.43 -8.27
C ASN A 170 21.77 23.67 -9.38
N PRO A 171 21.34 24.33 -10.46
CA PRO A 171 20.57 23.71 -11.54
C PRO A 171 21.37 22.64 -12.29
N GLN A 172 22.69 22.77 -12.34
CA GLN A 172 23.56 21.78 -12.98
C GLN A 172 23.43 20.39 -12.32
N ARG A 173 23.31 20.36 -10.99
CA ARG A 173 23.12 19.11 -10.23
C ARG A 173 21.81 18.41 -10.61
N THR A 174 20.74 19.21 -10.77
CA THR A 174 19.44 18.67 -11.22
C THR A 174 19.55 18.14 -12.63
N THR A 175 20.17 18.87 -13.55
CA THR A 175 20.38 18.43 -14.94
C THR A 175 21.17 17.13 -15.00
N THR A 176 22.30 17.02 -14.28
CA THR A 176 23.13 15.82 -14.24
C THR A 176 22.34 14.62 -13.67
N LEU A 177 21.50 14.83 -12.65
CA LEU A 177 20.66 13.76 -12.12
C LEU A 177 19.66 13.28 -13.18
N LEU A 178 18.91 14.19 -13.78
CA LEU A 178 17.88 13.87 -14.77
C LEU A 178 18.45 13.22 -16.04
N GLU A 179 19.67 13.56 -16.42
CA GLU A 179 20.40 12.96 -17.55
C GLU A 179 20.73 11.48 -17.30
N ASN A 180 21.04 11.14 -16.05
CA ASN A 180 21.44 9.78 -15.66
C ASN A 180 20.30 8.94 -15.08
N GLN A 181 19.08 9.51 -14.88
CA GLN A 181 17.92 8.79 -14.41
C GLN A 181 17.14 8.21 -15.59
N PRO A 182 17.00 6.86 -15.71
CA PRO A 182 16.15 6.27 -16.74
C PRO A 182 14.69 6.71 -16.59
N VAL A 183 14.00 6.86 -17.72
CA VAL A 183 12.61 7.35 -17.72
C VAL A 183 11.66 6.44 -16.93
N GLU A 184 11.95 5.14 -16.88
CA GLU A 184 11.18 4.13 -16.13
C GLU A 184 11.31 4.26 -14.61
N GLU A 185 12.33 4.97 -14.11
CA GLU A 185 12.55 5.24 -12.69
C GLU A 185 11.88 6.54 -12.23
N ILE A 186 11.21 7.25 -13.14
CA ILE A 186 10.44 8.46 -12.79
C ILE A 186 9.13 8.07 -12.13
N TRP A 187 8.81 8.78 -11.06
CA TRP A 187 7.52 8.62 -10.38
C TRP A 187 6.34 8.82 -11.33
N GLY A 188 5.45 7.81 -11.38
CA GLY A 188 4.30 7.79 -12.26
C GLY A 188 4.55 7.21 -13.66
N VAL A 189 5.79 6.87 -14.01
CA VAL A 189 6.13 6.22 -15.27
C VAL A 189 6.20 4.71 -15.09
N GLY A 190 5.09 4.02 -15.37
CA GLY A 190 5.04 2.57 -15.34
C GLY A 190 5.58 1.93 -16.63
N ARG A 191 5.85 0.62 -16.61
CA ARG A 191 6.45 -0.15 -17.74
C ARG A 191 5.80 0.11 -19.11
N ARG A 192 4.47 0.26 -19.19
CA ARG A 192 3.78 0.54 -20.45
C ARG A 192 4.06 1.94 -20.98
N ILE A 193 4.11 2.93 -20.08
CA ILE A 193 4.43 4.33 -20.43
C ILE A 193 5.90 4.42 -20.82
N ALA A 194 6.82 3.83 -20.05
CA ALA A 194 8.25 3.81 -20.35
C ALA A 194 8.52 3.21 -21.74
N LYS A 195 7.93 2.05 -22.07
CA LYS A 195 8.08 1.43 -23.39
C LYS A 195 7.63 2.37 -24.53
N ARG A 196 6.54 3.11 -24.35
CA ARG A 196 6.05 4.07 -25.35
C ARG A 196 6.95 5.30 -25.46
N LEU A 197 7.47 5.81 -24.33
CA LEU A 197 8.41 6.93 -24.30
C LEU A 197 9.72 6.57 -24.99
N ASN A 198 10.27 5.38 -24.70
CA ASN A 198 11.50 4.89 -25.35
C ASN A 198 11.35 4.76 -26.88
N LEU A 199 10.19 4.34 -27.39
CA LEU A 199 9.90 4.33 -28.83
C LEU A 199 9.89 5.72 -29.45
N LEU A 200 9.68 6.77 -28.66
CA LEU A 200 9.73 8.17 -29.08
C LEU A 200 11.11 8.84 -28.86
N GLY A 201 12.14 8.05 -28.46
CA GLY A 201 13.47 8.55 -28.15
C GLY A 201 13.56 9.26 -26.80
N ILE A 202 12.57 9.11 -25.92
CA ILE A 202 12.54 9.67 -24.55
C ILE A 202 12.97 8.58 -23.58
N GLU A 203 14.27 8.49 -23.31
CA GLU A 203 14.90 7.42 -22.55
C GLU A 203 15.30 7.85 -21.12
N THR A 204 15.50 9.14 -20.89
CA THR A 204 15.93 9.69 -19.60
C THR A 204 14.93 10.69 -19.04
N ALA A 205 15.03 10.99 -17.75
CA ALA A 205 14.25 12.02 -17.10
C ALA A 205 14.49 13.40 -17.73
N LEU A 206 15.71 13.67 -18.18
CA LEU A 206 16.03 14.90 -18.89
C LEU A 206 15.33 14.97 -20.26
N ASN A 207 15.30 13.89 -21.03
CA ASN A 207 14.55 13.86 -22.27
C ASN A 207 13.06 14.14 -22.02
N LEU A 208 12.47 13.52 -20.97
CA LEU A 208 11.07 13.76 -20.63
C LEU A 208 10.82 15.20 -20.18
N SER A 209 11.71 15.80 -19.37
CA SER A 209 11.58 17.20 -18.92
C SER A 209 11.59 18.19 -20.08
N ARG A 210 12.31 17.89 -21.16
CA ARG A 210 12.41 18.72 -22.39
C ARG A 210 11.27 18.48 -23.38
N ALA A 211 10.46 17.45 -23.18
CA ALA A 211 9.32 17.18 -24.04
C ALA A 211 8.24 18.26 -23.90
N HIS A 212 7.61 18.62 -25.01
CA HIS A 212 6.57 19.65 -24.99
C HIS A 212 5.35 19.18 -24.18
N PRO A 213 4.91 19.91 -23.14
CA PRO A 213 3.84 19.48 -22.24
C PRO A 213 2.54 19.09 -22.96
N LYS A 214 2.12 19.87 -23.96
CA LYS A 214 0.92 19.58 -24.77
C LYS A 214 1.06 18.26 -25.53
N PHE A 215 2.22 18.00 -26.14
CA PHE A 215 2.48 16.71 -26.82
C PHE A 215 2.33 15.53 -25.86
N ILE A 216 2.88 15.65 -24.65
CA ILE A 216 2.77 14.60 -23.63
C ILE A 216 1.31 14.41 -23.17
N ARG A 217 0.57 15.50 -22.98
CA ARG A 217 -0.84 15.44 -22.61
C ARG A 217 -1.69 14.74 -23.66
N ASP A 218 -1.52 15.09 -24.92
CA ASP A 218 -2.33 14.59 -26.04
C ASP A 218 -2.03 13.11 -26.35
N ASN A 219 -0.79 12.66 -26.17
CA ASN A 219 -0.36 11.29 -26.46
C ASN A 219 -0.39 10.34 -25.26
N PHE A 220 -0.40 10.85 -24.01
CA PHE A 220 -0.38 10.03 -22.81
C PHE A 220 -1.50 10.45 -21.84
N SER A 221 -1.27 11.45 -21.00
CA SER A 221 -2.25 11.91 -20.02
C SER A 221 -1.86 13.27 -19.40
N VAL A 222 -2.85 13.94 -18.79
CA VAL A 222 -2.63 15.14 -17.96
C VAL A 222 -1.73 14.84 -16.75
N VAL A 223 -1.73 13.62 -16.25
CA VAL A 223 -0.87 13.22 -15.12
C VAL A 223 0.60 13.24 -15.54
N LEU A 224 0.93 12.68 -16.70
CA LEU A 224 2.32 12.71 -17.21
C LEU A 224 2.74 14.11 -17.64
N GLU A 225 1.82 14.95 -18.15
CA GLU A 225 2.10 16.37 -18.38
C GLU A 225 2.53 17.09 -17.10
N ARG A 226 1.80 16.85 -15.98
CA ARG A 226 2.18 17.41 -14.68
C ARG A 226 3.56 16.93 -14.23
N THR A 227 3.90 15.66 -14.48
CA THR A 227 5.25 15.14 -14.22
C THR A 227 6.31 15.92 -15.01
N VAL A 228 6.08 16.24 -16.28
CA VAL A 228 7.00 17.08 -17.08
C VAL A 228 7.19 18.45 -16.45
N ARG A 229 6.11 19.11 -16.02
CA ARG A 229 6.18 20.42 -15.35
C ARG A 229 6.94 20.33 -14.02
N GLU A 230 6.66 19.30 -13.21
CA GLU A 230 7.35 19.05 -11.95
C GLU A 230 8.86 18.82 -12.13
N LEU A 231 9.28 18.08 -13.17
CA LEU A 231 10.70 17.90 -13.51
C LEU A 231 11.40 19.21 -13.88
N ASN A 232 10.64 20.22 -14.34
CA ASN A 232 11.12 21.57 -14.64
C ASN A 232 11.00 22.54 -13.43
N GLY A 233 10.62 22.05 -12.25
CA GLY A 233 10.53 22.85 -11.02
C GLY A 233 9.20 23.57 -10.82
N GLU A 234 8.19 23.34 -11.67
CA GLU A 234 6.84 23.85 -11.50
C GLU A 234 6.03 22.90 -10.60
N SER A 235 5.77 23.28 -9.35
CA SER A 235 5.01 22.44 -8.42
C SER A 235 3.54 22.35 -8.82
N CYS A 236 3.12 21.17 -9.27
CA CYS A 236 1.75 20.83 -9.68
C CYS A 236 1.01 19.96 -8.68
N ILE A 237 1.72 19.38 -7.71
CA ILE A 237 1.19 18.43 -6.72
C ILE A 237 1.44 19.02 -5.33
N PRO A 238 0.41 19.60 -4.68
CA PRO A 238 0.54 20.18 -3.35
C PRO A 238 0.76 19.08 -2.28
N LEU A 239 1.18 19.48 -1.08
CA LEU A 239 1.22 18.60 0.08
C LEU A 239 -0.22 18.31 0.55
N GLU A 240 -0.57 17.03 0.69
CA GLU A 240 -1.88 16.59 1.19
C GLU A 240 -1.77 16.27 2.70
N GLU A 241 -1.91 17.28 3.55
CA GLU A 241 -1.84 17.12 5.02
C GLU A 241 -2.99 16.26 5.57
N LEU A 242 -4.15 16.32 4.93
CA LEU A 242 -5.31 15.51 5.26
C LEU A 242 -5.75 14.71 4.04
N PRO A 243 -5.72 13.38 4.13
CA PRO A 243 -6.17 12.55 3.01
C PRO A 243 -7.65 12.81 2.71
N PRO A 244 -8.04 12.94 1.43
CA PRO A 244 -9.43 13.14 1.06
C PRO A 244 -10.31 11.98 1.53
N ALA A 245 -11.60 12.24 1.70
CA ALA A 245 -12.58 11.20 2.04
C ALA A 245 -12.54 10.07 1.00
N LYS A 246 -12.50 8.83 1.48
CA LYS A 246 -12.47 7.67 0.59
C LYS A 246 -13.72 7.64 -0.26
N GLN A 247 -13.54 7.43 -1.56
CA GLN A 247 -14.62 7.27 -2.53
C GLN A 247 -15.01 5.81 -2.73
N GLN A 248 -14.16 4.87 -2.30
CA GLN A 248 -14.38 3.44 -2.44
C GLN A 248 -13.69 2.66 -1.31
N ILE A 249 -14.35 1.61 -0.83
CA ILE A 249 -13.77 0.61 0.08
C ILE A 249 -13.70 -0.72 -0.65
N PHE A 250 -12.51 -1.27 -0.69
CA PHE A 250 -12.22 -2.53 -1.35
C PHE A 250 -11.72 -3.57 -0.32
N CYS A 251 -12.43 -4.69 -0.18
CA CYS A 251 -12.03 -5.80 0.66
C CYS A 251 -11.93 -7.07 -0.19
N SER A 252 -10.71 -7.46 -0.55
CA SER A 252 -10.48 -8.67 -1.36
C SER A 252 -9.27 -9.46 -0.86
N ARG A 253 -9.29 -10.77 -1.12
CA ARG A 253 -8.14 -11.64 -0.84
C ARG A 253 -8.00 -12.69 -1.93
N SER A 254 -6.75 -13.06 -2.22
CA SER A 254 -6.46 -14.32 -2.88
C SER A 254 -6.54 -15.44 -1.85
N PHE A 255 -7.13 -16.55 -2.23
CA PHE A 255 -7.32 -17.70 -1.35
C PHE A 255 -6.01 -18.49 -1.17
N GLY A 256 -5.81 -19.05 0.01
CA GLY A 256 -4.71 -19.97 0.28
C GLY A 256 -4.89 -21.30 -0.43
N GLU A 257 -6.14 -21.75 -0.54
CA GLU A 257 -6.59 -22.84 -1.38
C GLU A 257 -7.71 -22.38 -2.30
N ARG A 258 -7.74 -22.92 -3.52
CA ARG A 258 -8.74 -22.51 -4.51
C ARG A 258 -10.12 -22.97 -4.07
N ILE A 259 -11.09 -22.06 -4.09
CA ILE A 259 -12.47 -22.37 -3.76
C ILE A 259 -13.16 -23.00 -4.97
N THR A 260 -13.81 -24.15 -4.74
CA THR A 260 -14.55 -24.92 -5.74
C THR A 260 -16.04 -25.06 -5.42
N THR A 261 -16.45 -24.75 -4.21
CA THR A 261 -17.85 -24.84 -3.77
C THR A 261 -18.45 -23.45 -3.54
N LYS A 262 -19.72 -23.31 -3.92
CA LYS A 262 -20.47 -22.06 -3.70
C LYS A 262 -20.57 -21.70 -2.21
N PHE A 263 -20.74 -22.71 -1.37
CA PHE A 263 -20.82 -22.54 0.09
C PHE A 263 -19.55 -21.89 0.67
N SER A 264 -18.35 -22.40 0.33
CA SER A 264 -17.09 -21.78 0.76
C SER A 264 -16.91 -20.37 0.23
N MET A 265 -17.39 -20.09 -1.01
CA MET A 265 -17.38 -18.74 -1.57
C MET A 265 -18.30 -17.78 -0.82
N GLN A 266 -19.49 -18.25 -0.43
CA GLN A 266 -20.42 -17.47 0.40
C GLN A 266 -19.79 -17.08 1.74
N GLN A 267 -19.12 -18.03 2.41
CA GLN A 267 -18.41 -17.77 3.67
C GLN A 267 -17.32 -16.69 3.49
N ALA A 268 -16.48 -16.82 2.46
CA ALA A 268 -15.41 -15.86 2.17
C ALA A 268 -15.96 -14.46 1.90
N LEU A 269 -16.99 -14.35 1.07
CA LEU A 269 -17.62 -13.09 0.72
C LEU A 269 -18.36 -12.47 1.91
N CYS A 270 -19.00 -13.27 2.76
CA CYS A 270 -19.61 -12.82 4.01
C CYS A 270 -18.56 -12.16 4.94
N GLN A 271 -17.38 -12.77 5.06
CA GLN A 271 -16.27 -12.19 5.82
C GLN A 271 -15.78 -10.87 5.21
N TYR A 272 -15.64 -10.80 3.87
CA TYR A 272 -15.17 -9.57 3.21
C TYR A 272 -16.20 -8.46 3.26
N ALA A 273 -17.49 -8.79 3.16
CA ALA A 273 -18.60 -7.83 3.34
C ALA A 273 -18.62 -7.25 4.76
N THR A 274 -18.49 -8.11 5.77
CA THR A 274 -18.39 -7.67 7.18
C THR A 274 -17.21 -6.71 7.37
N ARG A 275 -16.04 -7.08 6.87
CA ARG A 275 -14.84 -6.22 6.99
C ARG A 275 -14.97 -4.90 6.21
N ALA A 276 -15.64 -4.90 5.06
CA ALA A 276 -15.91 -3.69 4.30
C ALA A 276 -16.85 -2.76 5.05
N ALA A 277 -17.93 -3.31 5.64
CA ALA A 277 -18.90 -2.58 6.46
C ALA A 277 -18.26 -1.96 7.72
N GLU A 278 -17.41 -2.70 8.44
CA GLU A 278 -16.64 -2.17 9.57
C GLU A 278 -15.78 -0.96 9.16
N LYS A 279 -15.07 -1.06 8.04
CA LYS A 279 -14.26 0.06 7.52
C LYS A 279 -15.10 1.27 7.13
N LEU A 280 -16.29 1.03 6.55
CA LEU A 280 -17.24 2.07 6.16
C LEU A 280 -17.72 2.85 7.40
N ARG A 281 -18.15 2.13 8.45
CA ARG A 281 -18.56 2.72 9.73
C ARG A 281 -17.43 3.47 10.41
N GLY A 282 -16.21 2.91 10.41
CA GLY A 282 -15.02 3.58 10.94
C GLY A 282 -14.69 4.91 10.24
N LYS A 283 -15.17 5.11 9.00
CA LYS A 283 -15.06 6.37 8.25
C LYS A 283 -16.32 7.26 8.38
N ARG A 284 -17.31 6.83 9.16
CA ARG A 284 -18.60 7.53 9.34
C ARG A 284 -19.29 7.81 8.01
N GLN A 285 -19.32 6.82 7.12
CA GLN A 285 -19.92 6.90 5.79
C GLN A 285 -20.98 5.81 5.62
N TYR A 286 -21.92 6.03 4.70
CA TYR A 286 -22.87 5.06 4.17
C TYR A 286 -22.52 4.78 2.71
N CYS A 287 -22.80 3.58 2.22
CA CYS A 287 -22.68 3.25 0.80
C CYS A 287 -24.06 3.06 0.17
N ARG A 288 -24.18 3.45 -1.08
CA ARG A 288 -25.38 3.22 -1.89
C ARG A 288 -25.17 2.16 -2.97
N HIS A 289 -23.93 1.87 -3.32
CA HIS A 289 -23.59 0.82 -4.28
C HIS A 289 -22.72 -0.25 -3.61
N VAL A 290 -23.15 -1.51 -3.74
CA VAL A 290 -22.46 -2.68 -3.23
C VAL A 290 -22.22 -3.63 -4.41
N SER A 291 -20.97 -3.98 -4.66
CA SER A 291 -20.60 -4.94 -5.68
C SER A 291 -19.58 -5.97 -5.16
N MET A 292 -19.51 -7.10 -5.85
CA MET A 292 -18.57 -8.16 -5.55
C MET A 292 -18.02 -8.76 -6.84
N PHE A 293 -16.84 -9.37 -6.75
CA PHE A 293 -16.25 -10.08 -7.87
C PHE A 293 -15.66 -11.41 -7.41
N ILE A 294 -15.60 -12.34 -8.36
CA ILE A 294 -14.91 -13.63 -8.25
C ILE A 294 -14.05 -13.85 -9.48
N GLN A 295 -12.87 -14.46 -9.29
CA GLN A 295 -12.00 -14.78 -10.43
C GLN A 295 -11.16 -16.03 -10.19
N THR A 296 -10.89 -16.77 -11.27
CA THR A 296 -9.92 -17.86 -11.33
C THR A 296 -8.50 -17.31 -11.47
N SER A 297 -7.48 -18.15 -11.55
CA SER A 297 -6.11 -17.69 -11.74
C SER A 297 -5.85 -17.27 -13.19
N PRO A 298 -5.35 -16.05 -13.47
CA PRO A 298 -4.94 -15.66 -14.81
C PRO A 298 -3.64 -16.35 -15.27
N HIS A 299 -2.95 -17.06 -14.35
CA HIS A 299 -1.68 -17.73 -14.60
C HIS A 299 -1.79 -19.27 -14.63
N ALA A 300 -3.00 -19.82 -14.60
CA ALA A 300 -3.18 -21.26 -14.68
C ALA A 300 -3.09 -21.71 -16.15
N HIS A 301 -2.11 -22.54 -16.48
CA HIS A 301 -1.85 -22.98 -17.87
C HIS A 301 -2.95 -23.89 -18.44
N ASN A 302 -3.69 -24.62 -17.59
CA ASN A 302 -4.66 -25.63 -18.00
C ASN A 302 -6.11 -25.25 -17.66
N GLU A 303 -6.39 -23.99 -17.40
CA GLU A 303 -7.73 -23.52 -17.02
C GLU A 303 -8.09 -22.27 -17.82
N ILE A 304 -9.30 -22.24 -18.36
CA ILE A 304 -9.82 -21.02 -19.00
C ILE A 304 -10.09 -19.99 -17.89
N TYR A 305 -9.46 -18.83 -18.01
CA TYR A 305 -9.70 -17.73 -17.09
C TYR A 305 -11.19 -17.34 -17.08
N TYR A 306 -11.72 -17.21 -15.87
CA TYR A 306 -13.02 -16.65 -15.60
C TYR A 306 -12.91 -15.57 -14.53
N GLY A 307 -13.46 -14.40 -14.81
CA GLY A 307 -13.57 -13.32 -13.84
C GLY A 307 -14.82 -12.51 -14.15
N ASN A 308 -15.65 -12.30 -13.14
CA ASN A 308 -16.87 -11.54 -13.27
C ASN A 308 -17.16 -10.70 -12.04
N THR A 309 -17.95 -9.64 -12.23
CA THR A 309 -18.36 -8.69 -11.18
C THR A 309 -19.88 -8.50 -11.29
N ALA A 310 -20.56 -8.54 -10.15
CA ALA A 310 -21.98 -8.21 -10.05
C ALA A 310 -22.20 -7.29 -8.84
N GLY A 311 -23.26 -6.51 -8.87
CA GLY A 311 -23.58 -5.59 -7.78
C GLY A 311 -24.94 -4.96 -7.95
N MET A 312 -25.37 -4.25 -6.92
CA MET A 312 -26.66 -3.55 -6.88
C MET A 312 -26.50 -2.15 -6.30
N LYS A 313 -27.26 -1.21 -6.86
CA LYS A 313 -27.45 0.10 -6.25
C LYS A 313 -28.68 0.03 -5.35
N LEU A 314 -28.47 0.36 -4.08
CA LEU A 314 -29.51 0.38 -3.07
C LEU A 314 -30.39 1.63 -3.23
N SER A 315 -31.68 1.51 -2.92
CA SER A 315 -32.60 2.67 -2.86
C SER A 315 -32.15 3.64 -1.76
N LEU A 316 -31.81 3.10 -0.59
CA LEU A 316 -31.31 3.85 0.56
C LEU A 316 -29.84 3.54 0.83
N PRO A 317 -29.01 4.56 1.14
CA PRO A 317 -27.66 4.33 1.62
C PRO A 317 -27.65 3.54 2.93
N THR A 318 -26.72 2.57 3.06
CA THR A 318 -26.61 1.74 4.26
C THR A 318 -25.17 1.63 4.78
N GLN A 319 -25.05 1.34 6.06
CA GLN A 319 -23.83 0.87 6.72
C GLN A 319 -24.07 -0.47 7.48
N ASP A 320 -25.27 -1.04 7.34
CA ASP A 320 -25.65 -2.29 8.00
C ASP A 320 -24.98 -3.48 7.30
N THR A 321 -24.22 -4.23 8.06
CA THR A 321 -23.50 -5.41 7.55
C THR A 321 -24.45 -6.45 6.96
N ARG A 322 -25.67 -6.59 7.50
CA ARG A 322 -26.66 -7.58 7.04
C ARG A 322 -27.16 -7.26 5.65
N GLU A 323 -27.48 -6.01 5.38
CA GLU A 323 -27.92 -5.54 4.06
C GLU A 323 -26.83 -5.69 3.02
N ILE A 324 -25.58 -5.35 3.39
CA ILE A 324 -24.42 -5.51 2.51
C ILE A 324 -24.19 -6.99 2.18
N ILE A 325 -24.29 -7.87 3.17
CA ILE A 325 -24.18 -9.34 2.97
C ILE A 325 -25.27 -9.84 2.04
N ASP A 326 -26.52 -9.43 2.23
CA ASP A 326 -27.67 -9.85 1.40
C ASP A 326 -27.45 -9.49 -0.09
N VAL A 327 -27.02 -8.25 -0.37
CA VAL A 327 -26.67 -7.84 -1.73
C VAL A 327 -25.55 -8.66 -2.32
N VAL A 328 -24.50 -8.93 -1.54
CA VAL A 328 -23.35 -9.73 -1.97
C VAL A 328 -23.78 -11.16 -2.31
N MET A 329 -24.67 -11.78 -1.51
CA MET A 329 -25.16 -13.14 -1.77
C MET A 329 -26.01 -13.19 -3.03
N LYS A 330 -26.94 -12.25 -3.21
CA LYS A 330 -27.75 -12.13 -4.44
C LYS A 330 -26.89 -11.89 -5.68
N SER A 331 -25.82 -11.10 -5.55
CA SER A 331 -24.87 -10.85 -6.62
C SER A 331 -24.04 -12.09 -6.98
N LEU A 332 -23.67 -12.90 -5.98
CA LEU A 332 -22.95 -14.15 -6.21
C LEU A 332 -23.79 -15.13 -7.03
N ASP A 333 -25.10 -15.21 -6.77
CA ASP A 333 -26.01 -16.09 -7.49
C ASP A 333 -26.05 -15.81 -9.01
N GLN A 334 -25.79 -14.55 -9.40
CA GLN A 334 -25.78 -14.14 -10.80
C GLN A 334 -24.53 -14.54 -11.58
N ILE A 335 -23.38 -14.67 -10.87
CA ILE A 335 -22.08 -14.85 -11.55
C ILE A 335 -21.35 -16.13 -11.14
N TRP A 336 -21.94 -16.94 -10.25
CA TRP A 336 -21.34 -18.22 -9.88
C TRP A 336 -21.42 -19.23 -11.04
N LEU A 337 -20.28 -19.86 -11.34
CA LEU A 337 -20.21 -20.99 -12.28
C LEU A 337 -19.63 -22.21 -11.56
N GLU A 338 -20.36 -23.31 -11.62
CA GLU A 338 -19.89 -24.61 -11.12
C GLU A 338 -18.67 -25.12 -11.87
N GLY A 339 -17.85 -25.95 -11.22
CA GLY A 339 -16.66 -26.55 -11.83
C GLY A 339 -15.48 -25.62 -12.01
N LYS A 340 -15.58 -24.36 -11.62
CA LYS A 340 -14.44 -23.40 -11.62
C LYS A 340 -13.65 -23.46 -10.33
N ARG A 341 -12.33 -23.22 -10.43
CA ARG A 341 -11.39 -23.17 -9.30
C ARG A 341 -11.02 -21.72 -9.02
N TYR A 342 -11.79 -21.06 -8.18
CA TYR A 342 -11.62 -19.64 -7.87
C TYR A 342 -10.39 -19.38 -7.04
N MET A 343 -9.63 -18.35 -7.42
CA MET A 343 -8.39 -17.96 -6.73
C MET A 343 -8.56 -16.68 -5.90
N LYS A 344 -9.48 -15.81 -6.27
CA LYS A 344 -9.65 -14.51 -5.59
C LYS A 344 -11.11 -14.10 -5.63
N ALA A 345 -11.55 -13.46 -4.55
CA ALA A 345 -12.83 -12.76 -4.47
C ALA A 345 -12.71 -11.45 -3.70
N GLY A 346 -13.70 -10.59 -3.82
CA GLY A 346 -13.74 -9.35 -3.07
C GLY A 346 -15.09 -8.67 -3.12
N VAL A 347 -15.28 -7.78 -2.15
CA VAL A 347 -16.44 -6.88 -2.01
C VAL A 347 -15.96 -5.45 -2.15
N ILE A 348 -16.73 -4.65 -2.86
CA ILE A 348 -16.49 -3.25 -3.18
C ILE A 348 -17.69 -2.45 -2.72
N LEU A 349 -17.46 -1.41 -1.95
CA LEU A 349 -18.45 -0.43 -1.53
C LEU A 349 -18.09 0.92 -2.14
N ASP A 350 -19.03 1.59 -2.75
CA ASP A 350 -18.88 2.93 -3.32
C ASP A 350 -20.19 3.74 -3.27
N ASP A 351 -20.22 4.89 -3.95
CA ASP A 351 -21.33 5.85 -3.89
C ASP A 351 -21.62 6.25 -2.42
N PHE A 352 -20.60 6.85 -1.78
CA PHE A 352 -20.63 7.15 -0.35
C PHE A 352 -21.33 8.46 -0.05
N THR A 353 -22.10 8.47 1.05
CA THR A 353 -22.67 9.66 1.67
C THR A 353 -22.17 9.80 3.10
N PRO A 354 -21.96 11.05 3.61
CA PRO A 354 -21.62 11.27 5.01
C PRO A 354 -22.71 10.78 5.96
N ASN A 355 -22.31 10.44 7.20
CA ASN A 355 -23.26 10.09 8.25
C ASN A 355 -24.24 11.28 8.52
N GLY A 356 -25.53 10.97 8.64
CA GLY A 356 -26.58 11.97 8.89
C GLY A 356 -27.17 12.64 7.64
N VAL A 357 -26.64 12.35 6.44
CA VAL A 357 -27.18 12.86 5.17
C VAL A 357 -27.82 11.71 4.38
N SER A 358 -28.88 11.14 4.92
CA SER A 358 -29.73 10.21 4.18
C SER A 358 -31.01 10.93 3.76
N GLN A 359 -31.13 11.28 2.49
CA GLN A 359 -32.38 11.75 1.94
C GLN A 359 -33.31 10.55 1.74
N LEU A 360 -34.21 10.34 2.70
CA LEU A 360 -35.24 9.33 2.54
C LEU A 360 -36.17 9.78 1.40
N ASN A 361 -36.44 8.88 0.47
CA ASN A 361 -37.48 9.13 -0.53
C ASN A 361 -38.85 8.97 0.14
N LEU A 362 -39.72 9.94 -0.05
CA LEU A 362 -41.07 9.96 0.58
C LEU A 362 -41.92 8.74 0.18
N PHE A 363 -41.55 8.07 -0.91
CA PHE A 363 -42.29 6.94 -1.49
C PHE A 363 -41.52 5.59 -1.34
N ASP A 364 -40.42 5.56 -0.58
CA ASP A 364 -39.65 4.31 -0.37
C ASP A 364 -40.37 3.45 0.68
N GLU A 365 -40.85 2.30 0.28
CA GLU A 365 -41.40 1.26 1.16
C GLU A 365 -40.32 0.60 2.02
N ASN A 366 -39.03 0.74 1.66
CA ASN A 366 -37.90 0.19 2.37
C ASN A 366 -37.35 1.16 3.40
N GLN A 367 -37.79 1.03 4.65
CA GLN A 367 -37.18 1.75 5.77
C GLN A 367 -35.92 1.04 6.28
N PRO A 368 -34.91 1.79 6.78
CA PRO A 368 -33.77 1.19 7.46
C PRO A 368 -34.24 0.28 8.60
N TRP A 369 -33.56 -0.83 8.82
CA TRP A 369 -33.91 -1.74 9.92
C TRP A 369 -33.91 -1.00 11.25
N PRO A 370 -34.95 -1.13 12.06
CA PRO A 370 -35.02 -0.46 13.35
C PRO A 370 -33.80 -0.79 14.22
N ASN A 371 -33.22 0.23 14.84
CA ASN A 371 -32.02 0.13 15.67
C ASN A 371 -30.74 -0.42 14.98
N SER A 372 -30.68 -0.43 13.64
CA SER A 372 -29.51 -0.91 12.88
C SER A 372 -28.20 -0.28 13.36
N GLU A 373 -28.15 1.05 13.45
CA GLU A 373 -26.94 1.76 13.91
C GLU A 373 -26.49 1.36 15.33
N LYS A 374 -27.46 1.22 16.25
CA LYS A 374 -27.16 0.82 17.62
C LYS A 374 -26.57 -0.58 17.66
N LEU A 375 -27.17 -1.52 16.92
CA LEU A 375 -26.68 -2.89 16.81
C LEU A 375 -25.27 -2.95 16.23
N MET A 376 -25.01 -2.25 15.10
CA MET A 376 -23.70 -2.23 14.48
C MET A 376 -22.64 -1.60 15.38
N LYS A 377 -22.98 -0.56 16.12
CA LYS A 377 -22.09 0.07 17.11
C LYS A 377 -21.72 -0.89 18.26
N VAL A 378 -22.68 -1.65 18.76
CA VAL A 378 -22.43 -2.65 19.80
C VAL A 378 -21.54 -3.78 19.29
N LEU A 379 -21.82 -4.30 18.08
CA LEU A 379 -21.00 -5.31 17.42
C LEU A 379 -19.55 -4.83 17.24
N ASP A 380 -19.36 -3.64 16.70
CA ASP A 380 -18.03 -3.06 16.50
C ASP A 380 -17.31 -2.85 17.85
N GLY A 381 -18.04 -2.40 18.89
CA GLY A 381 -17.50 -2.21 20.23
C GLY A 381 -17.01 -3.51 20.87
N ILE A 382 -17.77 -4.61 20.75
CA ILE A 382 -17.36 -5.92 21.24
C ILE A 382 -16.12 -6.41 20.48
N ASN A 383 -16.10 -6.30 19.15
CA ASN A 383 -15.00 -6.78 18.31
C ASN A 383 -13.71 -5.92 18.40
N GLN A 384 -13.80 -4.70 18.90
CA GLN A 384 -12.66 -3.82 19.19
C GLN A 384 -12.18 -3.93 20.63
N SER A 385 -12.98 -4.55 21.52
CA SER A 385 -12.60 -4.80 22.90
C SER A 385 -11.86 -6.15 23.00
N GLU A 386 -11.13 -6.36 24.08
CA GLU A 386 -10.50 -7.65 24.41
C GLU A 386 -11.50 -8.67 25.01
N LEU A 387 -12.77 -8.32 25.12
CA LEU A 387 -13.80 -9.12 25.78
C LEU A 387 -14.29 -10.32 24.97
N GLY A 388 -14.06 -10.33 23.67
CA GLY A 388 -14.48 -11.43 22.78
C GLY A 388 -14.73 -10.97 21.35
N ASN A 389 -15.14 -11.93 20.51
CA ASN A 389 -15.46 -11.66 19.10
C ASN A 389 -16.87 -12.15 18.77
N VAL A 390 -17.65 -11.32 18.12
CA VAL A 390 -18.97 -11.65 17.57
C VAL A 390 -18.91 -11.56 16.05
N TRP A 391 -19.35 -12.60 15.37
CA TRP A 391 -19.35 -12.65 13.91
C TRP A 391 -20.66 -13.20 13.36
N PHE A 392 -20.95 -12.91 12.12
CA PHE A 392 -22.12 -13.43 11.40
C PHE A 392 -21.90 -14.90 11.06
N ALA A 393 -22.87 -15.76 11.37
CA ALA A 393 -22.77 -17.21 11.14
C ALA A 393 -22.43 -17.58 9.69
N GLY A 394 -22.85 -16.76 8.72
CA GLY A 394 -22.49 -16.92 7.32
C GLY A 394 -21.00 -16.88 6.99
N GLN A 395 -20.13 -16.43 7.91
CA GLN A 395 -18.68 -16.49 7.74
C GLN A 395 -18.08 -17.88 7.93
N GLY A 396 -18.84 -18.81 8.56
CA GLY A 396 -18.36 -20.14 8.90
C GLY A 396 -17.33 -20.15 10.04
N ILE A 397 -16.98 -21.34 10.49
CA ILE A 397 -16.00 -21.54 11.56
C ILE A 397 -14.67 -22.05 10.97
N ASN A 398 -14.74 -23.10 10.14
CA ASN A 398 -13.57 -23.71 9.48
C ASN A 398 -13.40 -23.13 8.09
N THR A 399 -12.35 -22.37 7.88
CA THR A 399 -12.10 -21.66 6.63
C THR A 399 -10.76 -22.09 6.03
N GLU A 400 -10.77 -23.17 5.24
CA GLU A 400 -9.59 -23.72 4.55
C GLU A 400 -9.00 -22.73 3.51
N TRP A 401 -9.84 -21.85 2.99
CA TRP A 401 -9.46 -20.81 2.03
C TRP A 401 -8.70 -19.63 2.65
N LYS A 402 -8.51 -19.60 3.97
CA LYS A 402 -7.74 -18.52 4.62
C LYS A 402 -6.35 -18.35 4.00
N MET A 403 -5.88 -17.11 4.04
CA MET A 403 -4.56 -16.77 3.56
C MET A 403 -3.48 -17.52 4.32
N LYS A 404 -2.60 -18.23 3.59
CA LYS A 404 -1.45 -18.95 4.15
C LYS A 404 -0.33 -17.96 4.50
N ARG A 405 0.21 -18.10 5.71
CA ARG A 405 1.39 -17.41 6.23
C ARG A 405 2.17 -18.38 7.12
N GLU A 406 2.95 -19.25 6.48
CA GLU A 406 3.62 -20.37 7.16
C GLU A 406 4.94 -19.96 7.86
N LEU A 407 5.47 -18.79 7.51
CA LEU A 407 6.75 -18.27 7.99
C LEU A 407 6.59 -16.92 8.68
N LEU A 408 5.48 -16.75 9.40
CA LEU A 408 5.17 -15.49 10.09
C LEU A 408 6.14 -15.31 11.27
N SER A 409 6.71 -14.11 11.37
CA SER A 409 7.48 -13.69 12.55
C SER A 409 6.55 -13.39 13.73
N ASN A 410 7.14 -13.30 14.93
CA ASN A 410 6.40 -12.91 16.13
C ASN A 410 5.85 -11.48 16.03
N ALA A 411 4.82 -11.21 16.82
CA ALA A 411 4.22 -9.87 16.93
C ALA A 411 4.98 -9.00 17.96
N TRP A 412 6.26 -8.74 17.68
CA TRP A 412 7.22 -8.09 18.58
C TRP A 412 6.74 -6.78 19.23
N THR A 413 5.85 -6.04 18.55
CA THR A 413 5.41 -4.71 19.00
C THR A 413 3.93 -4.66 19.38
N THR A 414 3.19 -5.75 19.19
CA THR A 414 1.73 -5.77 19.35
C THR A 414 1.23 -6.90 20.26
N ASN A 415 2.12 -7.79 20.71
CA ASN A 415 1.78 -8.88 21.64
C ASN A 415 2.88 -9.04 22.69
N TRP A 416 2.57 -8.78 23.96
CA TRP A 416 3.49 -8.88 25.09
C TRP A 416 4.10 -10.29 25.26
N ASN A 417 3.33 -11.34 24.98
CA ASN A 417 3.77 -12.73 25.13
C ASN A 417 4.80 -13.17 24.07
N GLU A 418 4.98 -12.37 23.03
CA GLU A 418 5.89 -12.65 21.92
C GLU A 418 7.14 -11.76 21.91
N ILE A 419 7.33 -10.94 22.94
CA ILE A 419 8.52 -10.09 23.09
C ILE A 419 9.76 -10.98 23.30
N PRO A 420 10.92 -10.64 22.71
CA PRO A 420 12.17 -11.36 22.93
C PRO A 420 12.55 -11.38 24.41
N VAL A 421 12.82 -12.56 24.94
CA VAL A 421 13.28 -12.75 26.33
C VAL A 421 14.81 -12.75 26.34
N ALA A 422 15.41 -11.76 27.03
CA ALA A 422 16.84 -11.77 27.32
C ALA A 422 17.13 -12.79 28.42
N LYS A 423 17.98 -13.77 28.11
CA LYS A 423 18.52 -14.69 29.13
C LYS A 423 19.77 -14.05 29.74
N VAL A 424 19.71 -13.76 31.01
CA VAL A 424 20.88 -13.38 31.81
C VAL A 424 21.49 -14.69 32.31
N TYR A 425 22.73 -14.98 31.89
CA TYR A 425 23.51 -16.10 32.35
C TYR A 425 24.45 -15.63 33.47
#